data_441401ef47c5a2862794bb53283e7ae5
#
_entry.id   441401ef47c5a2862794bb53283e7ae5
#
_cell.length_a   1.000
_cell.length_b   1.000
_cell.length_c   1.000
_cell.angle_alpha   90.00
_cell.angle_beta   90.00
_cell.angle_gamma   90.00
#
_symmetry.space_group_name_H-M   'P 1'
#
loop_
_entity.id
_entity.type
_entity.pdbx_description
1 polymer ?
#
loop_
_entity_poly.entity_id
_entity_poly.type
_entity_poly.pdbx_seq_one_letter_code
_entity_poly.pdbx_strand_id
1 'polypeptide(L)'
;MDNPSSEPPPPAPRSPVRALLPQVVPALAIGAGASLLFLAIEWLSEELKDVLWDTLPDALGIGGFSSLWIIVMLTATGIAVGLVVWKVPGHAGGDPAEGGLDSPPVAPIVVPGLLIAGTLTLAGGVSLGPENPIIVANGALAYWLGRKMAASVPGQFWVVLASAGTIGALFGTPVAAALVISEALVHRPGPGQGSLWDRLFAPLMAAGAGSMTTTLLAHPSFDLSLPPLSEPGWDDLLASMTVASLAAVFGLLCCYGLPYVHRAFHRLKHPMLMLPAGGLVLGLLGVLGGSLTLFKGLDEMKELTANIGGWSSGELAKMAVVKLAALLVAASCGFVGGRIFPAVFIGAAFGLLAQALVPEIHPAVAVSSAVLGVLLATTRQGWLSLFVAAVLASSPTMLSLLCLASLPAWLVVTGRPQLELDESGAPMH
;
A
#
# COMPACT_ATOMS: atom_id res chain seq x y z
N MET A 1 13.01 39.89 57.42
CA MET A 1 12.02 38.80 57.23
C MET A 1 11.34 39.05 55.89
N ASP A 2 12.00 38.59 54.83
CA ASP A 2 11.52 38.76 53.49
C ASP A 2 10.56 37.61 53.13
N ASN A 3 9.39 38.00 52.68
CA ASN A 3 8.30 37.10 52.31
C ASN A 3 8.67 36.39 51.00
N PRO A 4 8.70 35.04 50.95
CA PRO A 4 9.06 34.36 49.70
C PRO A 4 7.98 34.56 48.66
N SER A 5 8.43 34.97 47.45
CA SER A 5 7.75 35.20 46.22
C SER A 5 6.54 34.29 45.99
N SER A 6 5.37 34.90 45.83
CA SER A 6 4.17 34.27 45.28
C SER A 6 4.39 34.03 43.79
N GLU A 7 4.92 32.87 43.45
CA GLU A 7 4.81 32.39 42.07
C GLU A 7 3.32 32.32 41.66
N PRO A 8 2.92 32.88 40.51
CA PRO A 8 1.54 32.78 40.09
C PRO A 8 1.20 31.26 39.92
N PRO A 9 0.00 30.86 40.33
CA PRO A 9 -0.42 29.46 40.18
C PRO A 9 -0.29 29.04 38.72
N PRO A 10 0.17 27.79 38.44
CA PRO A 10 0.26 27.26 37.09
C PRO A 10 -1.10 27.41 36.41
N PRO A 11 -1.14 27.78 35.10
CA PRO A 11 -2.40 27.95 34.38
C PRO A 11 -3.21 26.68 34.48
N ALA A 12 -4.49 26.81 34.83
CA ALA A 12 -5.42 25.70 34.98
C ALA A 12 -5.39 24.83 33.70
N PRO A 13 -5.35 23.49 33.80
CA PRO A 13 -5.31 22.62 32.66
C PRO A 13 -6.54 22.93 31.77
N ARG A 14 -6.25 23.27 30.50
CA ARG A 14 -7.32 23.52 29.53
C ARG A 14 -8.19 22.26 29.45
N SER A 15 -9.53 22.44 29.50
CA SER A 15 -10.43 21.29 29.39
C SER A 15 -10.11 20.52 28.11
N PRO A 16 -10.02 19.18 28.15
CA PRO A 16 -9.67 18.35 26.98
C PRO A 16 -10.53 18.68 25.74
N VAL A 17 -11.81 18.97 25.93
CA VAL A 17 -12.75 19.35 24.86
C VAL A 17 -12.28 20.60 24.10
N ARG A 18 -11.80 21.63 24.82
CA ARG A 18 -11.32 22.89 24.20
C ARG A 18 -10.03 22.68 23.37
N ALA A 19 -9.30 21.62 23.63
CA ALA A 19 -8.11 21.26 22.86
C ALA A 19 -8.44 20.44 21.61
N LEU A 20 -9.50 19.64 21.63
CA LEU A 20 -9.89 18.75 20.53
C LEU A 20 -10.78 19.41 19.48
N LEU A 21 -11.73 20.27 19.91
CA LEU A 21 -12.69 20.91 19.00
C LEU A 21 -12.06 21.67 17.80
N PRO A 22 -10.98 22.45 17.97
CA PRO A 22 -10.35 23.15 16.85
C PRO A 22 -9.73 22.23 15.78
N GLN A 23 -9.48 20.95 16.13
CA GLN A 23 -8.88 19.97 15.24
C GLN A 23 -9.92 19.33 14.30
N VAL A 24 -11.22 19.41 14.61
CA VAL A 24 -12.29 18.73 13.86
C VAL A 24 -12.38 19.23 12.43
N VAL A 25 -12.50 20.55 12.23
CA VAL A 25 -12.66 21.13 10.90
C VAL A 25 -11.47 20.86 9.99
N PRO A 26 -10.21 21.08 10.43
CA PRO A 26 -9.05 20.71 9.63
C PRO A 26 -8.99 19.21 9.32
N ALA A 27 -9.30 18.35 10.29
CA ALA A 27 -9.28 16.91 10.08
C ALA A 27 -10.28 16.46 9.01
N LEU A 28 -11.53 16.94 9.08
CA LEU A 28 -12.57 16.66 8.09
C LEU A 28 -12.17 17.17 6.69
N ALA A 29 -11.67 18.41 6.61
CA ALA A 29 -11.27 19.01 5.34
C ALA A 29 -10.09 18.27 4.69
N ILE A 30 -9.07 17.91 5.49
CA ILE A 30 -7.90 17.15 5.00
C ILE A 30 -8.31 15.75 4.59
N GLY A 31 -9.14 15.08 5.38
CA GLY A 31 -9.60 13.73 5.05
C GLY A 31 -10.41 13.69 3.76
N ALA A 32 -11.37 14.60 3.59
CA ALA A 32 -12.14 14.72 2.36
C ALA A 32 -11.26 15.11 1.16
N GLY A 33 -10.34 16.07 1.34
CA GLY A 33 -9.40 16.49 0.31
C GLY A 33 -8.46 15.37 -0.13
N ALA A 34 -7.98 14.57 0.82
CA ALA A 34 -7.13 13.41 0.54
C ALA A 34 -7.86 12.34 -0.28
N SER A 35 -9.13 12.11 0.04
CA SER A 35 -9.99 11.20 -0.72
C SER A 35 -10.26 11.72 -2.14
N LEU A 36 -10.56 13.01 -2.31
CA LEU A 36 -10.80 13.59 -3.63
C LEU A 36 -9.55 13.49 -4.53
N LEU A 37 -8.35 13.73 -3.99
CA LEU A 37 -7.11 13.55 -4.75
C LEU A 37 -6.92 12.09 -5.13
N PHE A 38 -7.14 11.15 -4.21
CA PHE A 38 -7.08 9.72 -4.48
C PHE A 38 -8.03 9.33 -5.62
N LEU A 39 -9.31 9.70 -5.53
CA LEU A 39 -10.31 9.39 -6.54
C LEU A 39 -10.01 10.02 -7.91
N ALA A 40 -9.46 11.24 -7.92
CA ALA A 40 -9.06 11.89 -9.16
C ALA A 40 -7.91 11.15 -9.85
N ILE A 41 -6.91 10.67 -9.10
CA ILE A 41 -5.79 9.91 -9.65
C ILE A 41 -6.24 8.52 -10.09
N GLU A 42 -7.10 7.85 -9.31
CA GLU A 42 -7.66 6.55 -9.68
C GLU A 42 -8.47 6.65 -10.98
N TRP A 43 -9.38 7.61 -11.06
CA TRP A 43 -10.16 7.85 -12.28
C TRP A 43 -9.26 8.14 -13.50
N LEU A 44 -8.28 9.04 -13.34
CA LEU A 44 -7.37 9.38 -14.43
C LEU A 44 -6.52 8.17 -14.87
N SER A 45 -6.12 7.33 -13.91
CA SER A 45 -5.34 6.13 -14.20
C SER A 45 -6.17 5.08 -14.94
N GLU A 46 -7.44 4.88 -14.57
CA GLU A 46 -8.33 3.94 -15.26
C GLU A 46 -8.66 4.43 -16.68
N GLU A 47 -9.01 5.71 -16.87
CA GLU A 47 -9.24 6.29 -18.21
C GLU A 47 -8.00 6.14 -19.10
N LEU A 48 -6.82 6.39 -18.56
CA LEU A 48 -5.58 6.23 -19.31
C LEU A 48 -5.28 4.75 -19.61
N LYS A 49 -5.58 3.84 -18.67
CA LYS A 49 -5.46 2.40 -18.85
C LYS A 49 -6.34 1.91 -20.00
N ASP A 50 -7.62 2.33 -20.05
CA ASP A 50 -8.55 1.97 -21.13
C ASP A 50 -8.06 2.45 -22.50
N VAL A 51 -7.48 3.66 -22.54
CA VAL A 51 -6.88 4.16 -23.80
C VAL A 51 -5.66 3.31 -24.18
N LEU A 52 -4.78 2.98 -23.24
CA LEU A 52 -3.51 2.30 -23.54
C LEU A 52 -3.68 0.80 -23.82
N TRP A 53 -4.64 0.13 -23.19
CA TRP A 53 -4.76 -1.34 -23.24
C TRP A 53 -5.95 -1.85 -24.04
N ASP A 54 -6.93 -0.99 -24.33
CA ASP A 54 -8.10 -1.34 -25.16
C ASP A 54 -8.16 -0.48 -26.42
N THR A 55 -8.35 0.84 -26.31
CA THR A 55 -8.61 1.71 -27.48
C THR A 55 -7.44 1.74 -28.46
N LEU A 56 -6.21 1.92 -27.96
CA LEU A 56 -5.03 2.06 -28.82
C LEU A 56 -4.65 0.75 -29.53
N PRO A 57 -4.58 -0.41 -28.86
CA PRO A 57 -4.31 -1.66 -29.53
C PRO A 57 -5.41 -2.06 -30.51
N ASP A 58 -6.69 -1.80 -30.22
CA ASP A 58 -7.80 -2.05 -31.14
C ASP A 58 -7.67 -1.22 -32.40
N ALA A 59 -7.35 0.07 -32.29
CA ALA A 59 -7.12 0.96 -33.42
C ALA A 59 -5.94 0.52 -34.31
N LEU A 60 -4.96 -0.20 -33.72
CA LEU A 60 -3.82 -0.75 -34.44
C LEU A 60 -4.06 -2.17 -34.96
N GLY A 61 -5.21 -2.78 -34.65
CA GLY A 61 -5.51 -4.16 -34.98
C GLY A 61 -4.66 -5.19 -34.24
N ILE A 62 -4.20 -4.83 -33.03
CA ILE A 62 -3.35 -5.66 -32.18
C ILE A 62 -4.17 -6.01 -30.93
N GLY A 63 -4.10 -7.25 -30.44
CA GLY A 63 -4.76 -7.60 -29.18
C GLY A 63 -4.08 -6.88 -28.00
N GLY A 64 -4.86 -6.24 -27.13
CA GLY A 64 -4.38 -5.42 -25.99
C GLY A 64 -3.46 -6.16 -25.03
N PHE A 65 -3.63 -7.46 -24.90
CA PHE A 65 -2.77 -8.33 -24.06
C PHE A 65 -1.88 -9.28 -24.88
N SER A 66 -1.61 -8.92 -26.16
CA SER A 66 -0.63 -9.66 -26.95
C SER A 66 0.78 -9.51 -26.36
N SER A 67 1.62 -10.54 -26.48
CA SER A 67 2.97 -10.55 -25.91
C SER A 67 3.81 -9.35 -26.36
N LEU A 68 3.69 -8.95 -27.63
CA LEU A 68 4.41 -7.79 -28.14
C LEU A 68 3.90 -6.50 -27.49
N TRP A 69 2.57 -6.34 -27.39
CA TRP A 69 1.97 -5.12 -26.81
C TRP A 69 2.37 -4.95 -25.33
N ILE A 70 2.30 -6.03 -24.55
CA ILE A 70 2.73 -6.02 -23.13
C ILE A 70 4.16 -5.52 -23.00
N ILE A 71 5.11 -6.03 -23.80
CA ILE A 71 6.51 -5.60 -23.76
C ILE A 71 6.66 -4.14 -24.17
N VAL A 72 6.02 -3.73 -25.26
CA VAL A 72 6.08 -2.36 -25.77
C VAL A 72 5.51 -1.39 -24.75
N MET A 73 4.32 -1.67 -24.19
CA MET A 73 3.64 -0.78 -23.26
C MET A 73 4.40 -0.61 -21.95
N LEU A 74 4.88 -1.67 -21.35
CA LEU A 74 5.66 -1.56 -20.10
C LEU A 74 7.01 -0.86 -20.33
N THR A 75 7.65 -1.08 -21.49
CA THR A 75 8.88 -0.36 -21.86
C THR A 75 8.58 1.12 -22.11
N ALA A 76 7.51 1.45 -22.84
CA ALA A 76 7.07 2.82 -23.08
C ALA A 76 6.69 3.54 -21.78
N THR A 77 6.02 2.85 -20.85
CA THR A 77 5.76 3.36 -19.50
C THR A 77 7.06 3.68 -18.77
N GLY A 78 8.06 2.80 -18.86
CA GLY A 78 9.39 3.07 -18.30
C GLY A 78 10.06 4.31 -18.90
N ILE A 79 9.90 4.54 -20.21
CA ILE A 79 10.38 5.75 -20.88
C ILE A 79 9.60 6.98 -20.39
N ALA A 80 8.29 6.92 -20.32
CA ALA A 80 7.44 8.04 -19.91
C ALA A 80 7.69 8.44 -18.45
N VAL A 81 7.72 7.48 -17.53
CA VAL A 81 8.07 7.73 -16.12
C VAL A 81 9.51 8.23 -16.00
N GLY A 82 10.45 7.67 -16.77
CA GLY A 82 11.83 8.12 -16.83
C GLY A 82 11.97 9.58 -17.25
N LEU A 83 11.17 10.03 -18.22
CA LEU A 83 11.13 11.44 -18.65
C LEU A 83 10.58 12.34 -17.52
N VAL A 84 9.56 11.92 -16.80
CA VAL A 84 9.01 12.67 -15.66
C VAL A 84 10.07 12.81 -14.56
N VAL A 85 10.69 11.71 -14.15
CA VAL A 85 11.73 11.70 -13.12
C VAL A 85 12.93 12.55 -13.54
N TRP A 86 13.29 12.57 -14.83
CA TRP A 86 14.42 13.35 -15.32
C TRP A 86 14.13 14.84 -15.49
N LYS A 87 12.96 15.21 -16.02
CA LYS A 87 12.67 16.58 -16.48
C LYS A 87 11.76 17.39 -15.58
N VAL A 88 10.85 16.76 -14.85
CA VAL A 88 9.90 17.49 -14.01
C VAL A 88 10.59 17.95 -12.73
N PRO A 89 10.42 19.24 -12.32
CA PRO A 89 10.99 19.73 -11.07
C PRO A 89 10.58 18.87 -9.88
N GLY A 90 11.55 18.58 -9.00
CA GLY A 90 11.34 17.69 -7.86
C GLY A 90 11.51 16.20 -8.18
N HIS A 91 11.73 15.82 -9.45
CA HIS A 91 12.13 14.48 -9.90
C HIS A 91 11.24 13.33 -9.39
N ALA A 92 9.94 13.61 -9.15
CA ALA A 92 8.96 12.69 -8.55
C ALA A 92 9.34 12.19 -7.14
N GLY A 93 10.24 12.87 -6.45
CA GLY A 93 10.68 12.53 -5.09
C GLY A 93 12.01 11.78 -5.05
N GLY A 94 12.31 11.20 -3.88
CA GLY A 94 13.47 10.32 -3.69
C GLY A 94 13.26 8.92 -4.30
N ASP A 95 14.19 8.02 -3.99
CA ASP A 95 14.08 6.63 -4.41
C ASP A 95 12.86 5.96 -3.76
N PRO A 96 11.92 5.40 -4.54
CA PRO A 96 10.74 4.73 -3.98
C PRO A 96 11.08 3.51 -3.10
N ALA A 97 12.23 2.90 -3.28
CA ALA A 97 12.70 1.79 -2.44
C ALA A 97 13.12 2.23 -1.03
N GLU A 98 13.50 3.51 -0.85
CA GLU A 98 13.93 4.10 0.42
C GLU A 98 12.77 4.78 1.18
N GLY A 99 11.58 4.85 0.60
CA GLY A 99 10.43 5.56 1.15
C GLY A 99 9.39 4.66 1.79
N GLY A 100 9.23 4.75 3.11
CA GLY A 100 8.12 4.14 3.86
C GLY A 100 7.01 5.14 4.19
N LEU A 101 5.94 4.64 4.84
CA LEU A 101 4.83 5.47 5.34
C LEU A 101 5.27 6.53 6.35
N ASP A 102 6.45 6.35 6.95
CA ASP A 102 7.06 7.22 7.97
C ASP A 102 8.05 8.25 7.40
N SER A 103 8.19 8.35 6.08
CA SER A 103 9.12 9.29 5.47
C SER A 103 8.77 10.75 5.80
N PRO A 104 9.78 11.65 5.94
CA PRO A 104 9.51 13.06 6.16
C PRO A 104 8.74 13.67 4.98
N PRO A 105 7.91 14.71 5.23
CA PRO A 105 7.12 15.32 4.17
C PRO A 105 8.02 15.94 3.09
N VAL A 106 7.77 15.60 1.84
CA VAL A 106 8.49 16.14 0.70
C VAL A 106 8.07 17.58 0.40
N ALA A 107 8.93 18.32 -0.32
CA ALA A 107 8.59 19.66 -0.74
C ALA A 107 7.42 19.66 -1.76
N PRO A 108 6.51 20.65 -1.75
CA PRO A 108 5.35 20.69 -2.65
C PRO A 108 5.70 20.64 -4.15
N ILE A 109 6.89 21.06 -4.52
CA ILE A 109 7.39 21.01 -5.90
C ILE A 109 7.52 19.58 -6.44
N VAL A 110 7.63 18.59 -5.55
CA VAL A 110 7.70 17.16 -5.89
C VAL A 110 6.35 16.61 -6.31
N VAL A 111 5.25 17.15 -5.76
CA VAL A 111 3.90 16.60 -5.89
C VAL A 111 3.45 16.43 -7.35
N PRO A 112 3.60 17.42 -8.26
CA PRO A 112 3.18 17.24 -9.65
C PRO A 112 3.92 16.08 -10.35
N GLY A 113 5.24 16.01 -10.20
CA GLY A 113 6.04 14.92 -10.76
C GLY A 113 5.67 13.55 -10.19
N LEU A 114 5.45 13.49 -8.89
CA LEU A 114 5.03 12.29 -8.17
C LEU A 114 3.67 11.76 -8.65
N LEU A 115 2.68 12.64 -8.80
CA LEU A 115 1.34 12.26 -9.26
C LEU A 115 1.34 11.84 -10.73
N ILE A 116 2.06 12.56 -11.60
CA ILE A 116 2.18 12.18 -13.03
C ILE A 116 2.88 10.82 -13.15
N ALA A 117 4.01 10.64 -12.47
CA ALA A 117 4.74 9.37 -12.51
C ALA A 117 3.89 8.21 -11.94
N GLY A 118 3.18 8.44 -10.83
CA GLY A 118 2.27 7.46 -10.24
C GLY A 118 1.12 7.07 -11.18
N THR A 119 0.45 8.04 -11.79
CA THR A 119 -0.62 7.80 -12.78
C THR A 119 -0.11 6.99 -13.97
N LEU A 120 1.04 7.36 -14.53
CA LEU A 120 1.66 6.62 -15.63
C LEU A 120 2.05 5.20 -15.23
N THR A 121 2.56 5.01 -14.00
CA THR A 121 2.91 3.69 -13.47
C THR A 121 1.67 2.80 -13.35
N LEU A 122 0.58 3.33 -12.78
CA LEU A 122 -0.68 2.60 -12.59
C LEU A 122 -1.34 2.23 -13.93
N ALA A 123 -1.50 3.20 -14.82
CA ALA A 123 -2.12 2.99 -16.12
C ALA A 123 -1.27 2.13 -17.06
N GLY A 124 0.05 2.18 -16.91
CA GLY A 124 1.00 1.49 -17.80
C GLY A 124 1.20 0.01 -17.53
N GLY A 125 0.50 -0.57 -16.56
CA GLY A 125 0.55 -2.02 -16.28
C GLY A 125 1.65 -2.47 -15.32
N VAL A 126 2.33 -1.52 -14.64
CA VAL A 126 3.37 -1.85 -13.67
C VAL A 126 2.76 -2.44 -12.40
N SER A 127 3.41 -3.45 -11.83
CA SER A 127 2.93 -4.16 -10.63
C SER A 127 3.24 -3.37 -9.34
N LEU A 128 2.60 -2.21 -9.20
CA LEU A 128 2.62 -1.35 -8.01
C LEU A 128 1.23 -0.75 -7.76
N GLY A 129 0.95 -0.39 -6.51
CA GLY A 129 -0.31 0.22 -6.10
C GLY A 129 -0.24 1.75 -5.97
N PRO A 130 -1.39 2.42 -5.81
CA PRO A 130 -1.48 3.87 -5.71
C PRO A 130 -1.11 4.42 -4.32
N GLU A 131 -1.00 3.58 -3.30
CA GLU A 131 -1.01 3.98 -1.90
C GLU A 131 0.15 4.92 -1.55
N ASN A 132 1.39 4.58 -1.92
CA ASN A 132 2.56 5.37 -1.52
C ASN A 132 2.58 6.77 -2.18
N PRO A 133 2.46 6.94 -3.50
CA PRO A 133 2.47 8.27 -4.11
C PRO A 133 1.33 9.17 -3.61
N ILE A 134 0.15 8.60 -3.31
CA ILE A 134 -0.98 9.38 -2.83
C ILE A 134 -0.80 9.80 -1.36
N ILE A 135 -0.29 8.92 -0.50
CA ILE A 135 0.03 9.27 0.90
C ILE A 135 1.09 10.37 0.94
N VAL A 136 2.15 10.25 0.14
CA VAL A 136 3.23 11.25 0.08
C VAL A 136 2.72 12.59 -0.46
N ALA A 137 1.93 12.59 -1.54
CA ALA A 137 1.36 13.81 -2.11
C ALA A 137 0.41 14.52 -1.13
N ASN A 138 -0.52 13.79 -0.54
CA ASN A 138 -1.46 14.32 0.46
C ASN A 138 -0.71 14.85 1.69
N GLY A 139 0.30 14.13 2.17
CA GLY A 139 1.14 14.55 3.28
C GLY A 139 1.88 15.87 3.00
N ALA A 140 2.48 15.99 1.81
CA ALA A 140 3.18 17.20 1.37
C ALA A 140 2.24 18.42 1.25
N LEU A 141 1.07 18.23 0.65
CA LEU A 141 0.06 19.28 0.49
C LEU A 141 -0.51 19.73 1.83
N ALA A 142 -0.86 18.78 2.70
CA ALA A 142 -1.38 19.08 4.04
C ALA A 142 -0.33 19.76 4.92
N TYR A 143 0.93 19.31 4.87
CA TYR A 143 2.05 19.96 5.56
C TYR A 143 2.21 21.41 5.11
N TRP A 144 2.28 21.65 3.80
CA TRP A 144 2.47 22.97 3.22
C TRP A 144 1.31 23.93 3.55
N LEU A 145 0.06 23.47 3.36
CA LEU A 145 -1.12 24.27 3.63
C LEU A 145 -1.29 24.53 5.12
N GLY A 146 -1.12 23.50 5.95
CA GLY A 146 -1.25 23.60 7.40
C GLY A 146 -0.23 24.56 8.01
N ARG A 147 1.02 24.54 7.54
CA ARG A 147 2.05 25.50 7.97
C ARG A 147 1.74 26.95 7.58
N LYS A 148 1.04 27.17 6.46
CA LYS A 148 0.57 28.51 6.07
C LYS A 148 -0.60 29.00 6.90
N MET A 149 -1.53 28.10 7.25
CA MET A 149 -2.76 28.44 7.98
C MET A 149 -2.54 28.55 9.49
N ALA A 150 -1.71 27.68 10.07
CA ALA A 150 -1.47 27.60 11.51
C ALA A 150 -0.01 27.23 11.79
N ALA A 151 0.90 28.19 11.65
CA ALA A 151 2.33 28.00 11.81
C ALA A 151 2.75 27.52 13.22
N SER A 152 1.91 27.73 14.23
CA SER A 152 2.13 27.27 15.62
C SER A 152 1.85 25.77 15.81
N VAL A 153 1.14 25.12 14.87
CA VAL A 153 0.84 23.69 14.94
C VAL A 153 2.03 22.92 14.35
N PRO A 154 2.50 21.85 15.03
CA PRO A 154 3.58 21.02 14.49
C PRO A 154 3.25 20.47 13.10
N GLY A 155 4.20 20.56 12.17
CA GLY A 155 3.99 20.10 10.79
C GLY A 155 3.61 18.63 10.69
N GLN A 156 4.16 17.78 11.57
CA GLN A 156 3.84 16.35 11.64
C GLN A 156 2.34 16.07 11.89
N PHE A 157 1.65 16.95 12.61
CA PHE A 157 0.20 16.83 12.83
C PHE A 157 -0.57 16.80 11.49
N TRP A 158 -0.22 17.68 10.55
CA TRP A 158 -0.87 17.77 9.24
C TRP A 158 -0.60 16.53 8.39
N VAL A 159 0.63 16.01 8.45
CA VAL A 159 1.02 14.78 7.74
C VAL A 159 0.22 13.59 8.26
N VAL A 160 0.12 13.44 9.58
CA VAL A 160 -0.67 12.35 10.20
C VAL A 160 -2.15 12.42 9.82
N LEU A 161 -2.75 13.62 9.76
CA LEU A 161 -4.12 13.78 9.31
C LEU A 161 -4.29 13.36 7.85
N ALA A 162 -3.36 13.77 6.97
CA ALA A 162 -3.40 13.41 5.56
C ALA A 162 -3.21 11.91 5.34
N SER A 163 -2.25 11.30 6.04
CA SER A 163 -2.04 9.84 6.00
C SER A 163 -3.29 9.09 6.48
N ALA A 164 -3.89 9.53 7.61
CA ALA A 164 -5.13 8.94 8.12
C ALA A 164 -6.28 9.05 7.11
N GLY A 165 -6.49 10.24 6.55
CA GLY A 165 -7.52 10.49 5.53
C GLY A 165 -7.31 9.64 4.29
N THR A 166 -6.05 9.52 3.82
CA THR A 166 -5.70 8.71 2.66
C THR A 166 -5.90 7.21 2.92
N ILE A 167 -5.47 6.68 4.07
CA ILE A 167 -5.68 5.27 4.44
C ILE A 167 -7.18 4.98 4.58
N GLY A 168 -7.94 5.89 5.21
CA GLY A 168 -9.40 5.78 5.30
C GLY A 168 -10.08 5.75 3.92
N ALA A 169 -9.62 6.58 2.98
CA ALA A 169 -10.10 6.62 1.61
C ALA A 169 -9.74 5.34 0.83
N LEU A 170 -8.48 4.89 0.92
CA LEU A 170 -7.97 3.70 0.22
C LEU A 170 -8.72 2.43 0.61
N PHE A 171 -8.98 2.24 1.90
CA PHE A 171 -9.62 1.02 2.41
C PHE A 171 -11.13 1.15 2.65
N GLY A 172 -11.72 2.31 2.39
CA GLY A 172 -13.15 2.56 2.59
C GLY A 172 -13.60 2.49 4.06
N THR A 173 -12.66 2.54 5.03
CA THR A 173 -12.96 2.42 6.46
C THR A 173 -11.96 3.17 7.34
N PRO A 174 -12.43 3.87 8.38
CA PRO A 174 -11.56 4.57 9.33
C PRO A 174 -10.80 3.60 10.26
N VAL A 175 -11.24 2.36 10.40
CA VAL A 175 -10.62 1.38 11.32
C VAL A 175 -9.18 1.06 10.88
N ALA A 176 -8.95 0.86 9.59
CA ALA A 176 -7.60 0.65 9.04
C ALA A 176 -6.64 1.77 9.46
N ALA A 177 -7.05 3.03 9.27
CA ALA A 177 -6.24 4.18 9.63
C ALA A 177 -5.99 4.26 11.14
N ALA A 178 -7.00 3.98 11.97
CA ALA A 178 -6.84 3.97 13.42
C ALA A 178 -5.78 2.96 13.87
N LEU A 179 -5.82 1.75 13.31
CA LEU A 179 -4.89 0.68 13.65
C LEU A 179 -3.46 1.00 13.19
N VAL A 180 -3.28 1.40 11.92
CA VAL A 180 -1.96 1.75 11.35
C VAL A 180 -1.33 2.92 12.10
N ILE A 181 -2.10 3.98 12.39
CA ILE A 181 -1.58 5.14 13.10
C ILE A 181 -1.30 4.80 14.57
N SER A 182 -2.10 3.94 15.21
CA SER A 182 -1.80 3.51 16.58
C SER A 182 -0.45 2.80 16.67
N GLU A 183 -0.11 1.98 15.68
CA GLU A 183 1.19 1.31 15.57
C GLU A 183 2.33 2.33 15.39
N ALA A 184 2.18 3.28 14.47
CA ALA A 184 3.16 4.34 14.23
C ALA A 184 3.37 5.26 15.44
N LEU A 185 2.33 5.55 16.22
CA LEU A 185 2.40 6.38 17.43
C LEU A 185 3.17 5.71 18.59
N VAL A 186 3.23 4.39 18.63
CA VAL A 186 4.02 3.66 19.64
C VAL A 186 5.52 3.83 19.36
N HIS A 187 5.92 3.80 18.12
CA HIS A 187 7.33 3.97 17.72
C HIS A 187 7.84 5.42 17.87
N ARG A 188 6.94 6.40 17.88
CA ARG A 188 7.28 7.82 18.05
C ARG A 188 6.45 8.43 19.17
N PRO A 189 6.84 8.23 20.44
CA PRO A 189 6.17 8.90 21.54
C PRO A 189 6.38 10.41 21.40
N GLY A 190 5.34 11.11 20.93
CA GLY A 190 5.35 12.56 20.85
C GLY A 190 5.19 13.18 22.25
N PRO A 191 5.51 14.48 22.44
CA PRO A 191 5.43 15.18 23.70
C PRO A 191 3.98 15.39 24.21
N GLY A 192 3.00 14.69 23.72
CA GLY A 192 1.58 14.81 24.09
C GLY A 192 1.25 13.99 25.33
N GLN A 193 1.00 14.66 26.44
CA GLN A 193 0.34 14.10 27.62
C GLN A 193 -1.16 13.96 27.31
N GLY A 194 -1.60 12.78 26.90
CA GLY A 194 -3.00 12.47 26.64
C GLY A 194 -3.20 10.96 26.45
N SER A 195 -4.43 10.50 26.55
CA SER A 195 -4.76 9.11 26.24
C SER A 195 -4.46 8.82 24.76
N LEU A 196 -4.26 7.54 24.41
CA LEU A 196 -4.14 7.13 23.01
C LEU A 196 -5.35 7.61 22.18
N TRP A 197 -6.55 7.60 22.78
CA TRP A 197 -7.76 8.06 22.16
C TRP A 197 -7.73 9.55 21.81
N ASP A 198 -7.21 10.41 22.71
CA ASP A 198 -7.06 11.84 22.43
C ASP A 198 -6.10 12.10 21.25
N ARG A 199 -5.05 11.29 21.16
CA ARG A 199 -4.05 11.36 20.06
C ARG A 199 -4.62 10.86 18.73
N LEU A 200 -5.50 9.87 18.76
CA LEU A 200 -6.18 9.31 17.57
C LEU A 200 -7.41 10.10 17.14
N PHE A 201 -7.94 11.01 18.00
CA PHE A 201 -9.20 11.70 17.72
C PHE A 201 -9.22 12.42 16.37
N ALA A 202 -8.27 13.31 16.13
CA ALA A 202 -8.21 14.05 14.87
C ALA A 202 -7.84 13.17 13.66
N PRO A 203 -6.85 12.25 13.72
CA PRO A 203 -6.63 11.24 12.70
C PRO A 203 -7.88 10.41 12.36
N LEU A 204 -8.66 10.01 13.38
CA LEU A 204 -9.87 9.23 13.18
C LEU A 204 -10.95 10.03 12.45
N MET A 205 -11.09 11.33 12.76
CA MET A 205 -11.99 12.24 12.04
C MET A 205 -11.56 12.40 10.57
N ALA A 206 -10.27 12.55 10.31
CA ALA A 206 -9.75 12.62 8.95
C ALA A 206 -9.97 11.32 8.18
N ALA A 207 -9.70 10.18 8.81
CA ALA A 207 -9.95 8.86 8.22
C ALA A 207 -11.44 8.62 7.92
N GLY A 208 -12.32 9.01 8.86
CA GLY A 208 -13.76 8.92 8.67
C GLY A 208 -14.25 9.79 7.52
N ALA A 209 -13.76 11.03 7.41
CA ALA A 209 -14.09 11.91 6.29
C ALA A 209 -13.55 11.35 4.96
N GLY A 210 -12.33 10.84 4.92
CA GLY A 210 -11.75 10.21 3.74
C GLY A 210 -12.56 9.00 3.30
N SER A 211 -12.80 8.06 4.21
CA SER A 211 -13.62 6.87 3.96
C SER A 211 -15.03 7.21 3.47
N MET A 212 -15.72 8.14 4.15
CA MET A 212 -17.08 8.54 3.79
C MET A 212 -17.12 9.18 2.40
N THR A 213 -16.15 10.04 2.08
CA THR A 213 -16.05 10.68 0.74
C THR A 213 -15.85 9.62 -0.35
N THR A 214 -14.95 8.68 -0.15
CA THR A 214 -14.72 7.59 -1.11
C THR A 214 -15.96 6.70 -1.24
N THR A 215 -16.60 6.33 -0.14
CA THR A 215 -17.80 5.48 -0.16
C THR A 215 -18.96 6.15 -0.88
N LEU A 216 -19.17 7.47 -0.69
CA LEU A 216 -20.26 8.19 -1.34
C LEU A 216 -20.05 8.41 -2.84
N LEU A 217 -18.78 8.50 -3.29
CA LEU A 217 -18.47 8.86 -4.69
C LEU A 217 -18.10 7.63 -5.55
N ALA A 218 -17.46 6.60 -4.98
CA ALA A 218 -16.90 5.50 -5.75
C ALA A 218 -17.34 4.09 -5.32
N HIS A 219 -17.98 3.93 -4.15
CA HIS A 219 -18.43 2.64 -3.61
C HIS A 219 -17.37 1.51 -3.70
N PRO A 220 -16.17 1.70 -3.17
CA PRO A 220 -15.10 0.72 -3.30
C PRO A 220 -15.48 -0.59 -2.61
N SER A 221 -15.22 -1.72 -3.26
CA SER A 221 -15.39 -3.05 -2.70
C SER A 221 -14.07 -3.79 -2.72
N PHE A 222 -13.61 -4.22 -1.54
CA PHE A 222 -12.44 -5.09 -1.35
C PHE A 222 -12.84 -6.55 -1.15
N ASP A 223 -14.14 -6.84 -1.16
CA ASP A 223 -14.68 -8.19 -1.01
C ASP A 223 -14.29 -9.05 -2.22
N LEU A 224 -13.67 -10.19 -1.95
CA LEU A 224 -13.25 -11.17 -2.96
C LEU A 224 -14.33 -12.21 -3.28
N SER A 225 -15.53 -12.06 -2.76
CA SER A 225 -16.62 -13.04 -2.94
C SER A 225 -16.20 -14.47 -2.57
N LEU A 226 -15.30 -14.60 -1.58
CA LEU A 226 -14.89 -15.92 -1.07
C LEU A 226 -16.05 -16.59 -0.34
N PRO A 227 -16.17 -17.93 -0.40
CA PRO A 227 -17.18 -18.63 0.39
C PRO A 227 -17.04 -18.30 1.87
N PRO A 228 -18.13 -17.93 2.59
CA PRO A 228 -18.03 -17.57 3.98
C PRO A 228 -17.70 -18.80 4.85
N LEU A 229 -16.76 -18.63 5.78
CA LEU A 229 -16.45 -19.63 6.79
C LEU A 229 -17.46 -19.49 7.95
N SER A 230 -18.35 -20.47 8.09
CA SER A 230 -19.42 -20.41 9.11
C SER A 230 -18.96 -20.91 10.47
N GLU A 231 -18.26 -22.04 10.52
CA GLU A 231 -17.84 -22.72 11.75
C GLU A 231 -16.35 -23.09 11.65
N PRO A 232 -15.44 -22.29 12.24
CA PRO A 232 -14.00 -22.62 12.20
C PRO A 232 -13.69 -23.82 13.07
N GLY A 233 -12.95 -24.77 12.51
CA GLY A 233 -12.42 -25.93 13.21
C GLY A 233 -10.96 -25.78 13.63
N TRP A 234 -10.45 -26.77 14.34
CA TRP A 234 -9.01 -26.87 14.66
C TRP A 234 -8.15 -27.03 13.42
N ASP A 235 -8.69 -27.68 12.39
CA ASP A 235 -8.00 -27.90 11.10
C ASP A 235 -7.83 -26.56 10.36
N ASP A 236 -8.84 -25.68 10.40
CA ASP A 236 -8.79 -24.32 9.84
C ASP A 236 -7.74 -23.47 10.56
N LEU A 237 -7.64 -23.60 11.88
CA LEU A 237 -6.61 -22.88 12.65
C LEU A 237 -5.20 -23.35 12.26
N LEU A 238 -4.96 -24.65 12.21
CA LEU A 238 -3.65 -25.20 11.81
C LEU A 238 -3.31 -24.86 10.37
N ALA A 239 -4.29 -24.93 9.46
CA ALA A 239 -4.13 -24.50 8.08
C ALA A 239 -3.79 -22.99 7.99
N SER A 240 -4.52 -22.13 8.72
CA SER A 240 -4.27 -20.70 8.77
C SER A 240 -2.87 -20.38 9.24
N MET A 241 -2.41 -20.97 10.36
CA MET A 241 -1.06 -20.78 10.91
C MET A 241 0.02 -21.23 9.92
N THR A 242 -0.19 -22.38 9.28
CA THR A 242 0.77 -22.97 8.34
C THR A 242 0.87 -22.15 7.06
N VAL A 243 -0.28 -21.84 6.44
CA VAL A 243 -0.35 -21.07 5.20
C VAL A 243 0.21 -19.66 5.39
N ALA A 244 -0.15 -18.97 6.48
CA ALA A 244 0.40 -17.64 6.78
C ALA A 244 1.93 -17.68 6.94
N SER A 245 2.46 -18.69 7.65
CA SER A 245 3.90 -18.83 7.85
C SER A 245 4.66 -19.13 6.55
N LEU A 246 4.15 -20.03 5.71
CA LEU A 246 4.74 -20.35 4.41
C LEU A 246 4.67 -19.17 3.45
N ALA A 247 3.55 -18.45 3.43
CA ALA A 247 3.38 -17.23 2.63
C ALA A 247 4.32 -16.11 3.10
N ALA A 248 4.57 -15.98 4.41
CA ALA A 248 5.57 -15.07 4.95
C ALA A 248 6.99 -15.43 4.49
N VAL A 249 7.37 -16.70 4.50
CA VAL A 249 8.65 -17.17 3.92
C VAL A 249 8.73 -16.84 2.44
N PHE A 250 7.66 -17.05 1.68
CA PHE A 250 7.60 -16.70 0.27
C PHE A 250 7.77 -15.20 0.02
N GLY A 251 7.09 -14.34 0.80
CA GLY A 251 7.24 -12.89 0.73
C GLY A 251 8.65 -12.40 1.07
N LEU A 252 9.34 -13.07 2.00
CA LEU A 252 10.73 -12.76 2.35
C LEU A 252 11.70 -12.93 1.19
N LEU A 253 11.41 -13.78 0.20
CA LEU A 253 12.26 -13.91 -1.00
C LEU A 253 12.39 -12.56 -1.73
N CYS A 254 11.28 -11.79 -1.81
CA CYS A 254 11.31 -10.46 -2.37
C CYS A 254 12.16 -9.50 -1.53
N CYS A 255 12.02 -9.52 -0.20
CA CYS A 255 12.75 -8.66 0.71
C CYS A 255 14.27 -8.90 0.65
N TYR A 256 14.69 -10.17 0.64
CA TYR A 256 16.10 -10.51 0.49
C TYR A 256 16.64 -10.22 -0.91
N GLY A 257 15.78 -10.29 -1.94
CA GLY A 257 16.14 -9.95 -3.32
C GLY A 257 16.35 -8.47 -3.57
N LEU A 258 15.63 -7.61 -2.83
CA LEU A 258 15.56 -6.16 -3.06
C LEU A 258 16.95 -5.48 -3.14
N PRO A 259 17.87 -5.62 -2.18
CA PRO A 259 19.15 -4.91 -2.22
C PRO A 259 20.04 -5.33 -3.39
N TYR A 260 19.87 -6.54 -3.90
CA TYR A 260 20.66 -7.03 -5.04
C TYR A 260 20.11 -6.52 -6.37
N VAL A 261 18.79 -6.60 -6.57
CA VAL A 261 18.12 -6.16 -7.79
C VAL A 261 18.17 -4.64 -7.89
N HIS A 262 17.92 -3.93 -6.79
CA HIS A 262 18.04 -2.48 -6.69
C HIS A 262 19.47 -2.02 -7.10
N ARG A 263 20.51 -2.62 -6.50
CA ARG A 263 21.90 -2.30 -6.85
C ARG A 263 22.23 -2.57 -8.32
N ALA A 264 21.63 -3.61 -8.91
CA ALA A 264 21.82 -3.94 -10.32
C ALA A 264 21.24 -2.85 -11.24
N PHE A 265 20.01 -2.39 -10.99
CA PHE A 265 19.38 -1.32 -11.75
C PHE A 265 20.08 0.04 -11.53
N HIS A 266 20.46 0.36 -10.31
CA HIS A 266 21.12 1.64 -9.97
C HIS A 266 22.55 1.78 -10.54
N ARG A 267 23.16 0.67 -11.06
CA ARG A 267 24.38 0.77 -11.89
C ARG A 267 24.17 1.54 -13.18
N LEU A 268 22.93 1.63 -13.67
CA LEU A 268 22.58 2.39 -14.88
C LEU A 268 22.61 3.91 -14.66
N LYS A 269 22.59 4.39 -13.42
CA LYS A 269 22.78 5.78 -12.95
C LYS A 269 21.85 6.85 -13.55
N HIS A 270 21.14 6.57 -14.63
CA HIS A 270 20.29 7.55 -15.31
C HIS A 270 18.86 7.04 -15.41
N PRO A 271 17.84 7.82 -15.01
CA PRO A 271 16.43 7.39 -15.04
C PRO A 271 15.98 6.88 -16.41
N MET A 272 16.47 7.52 -17.50
CA MET A 272 16.15 7.13 -18.88
C MET A 272 16.82 5.82 -19.35
N LEU A 273 17.65 5.19 -18.54
CA LEU A 273 18.17 3.84 -18.79
C LEU A 273 17.55 2.84 -17.81
N MET A 274 17.45 3.24 -16.54
CA MET A 274 16.99 2.39 -15.45
C MET A 274 15.51 2.02 -15.60
N LEU A 275 14.62 3.02 -15.76
CA LEU A 275 13.19 2.80 -15.87
C LEU A 275 12.77 2.05 -17.15
N PRO A 276 13.27 2.38 -18.36
CA PRO A 276 12.97 1.58 -19.54
C PRO A 276 13.51 0.16 -19.48
N ALA A 277 14.70 -0.05 -18.89
CA ALA A 277 15.22 -1.41 -18.65
C ALA A 277 14.32 -2.19 -17.66
N GLY A 278 13.86 -1.54 -16.59
CA GLY A 278 12.87 -2.09 -15.67
C GLY A 278 11.55 -2.43 -16.38
N GLY A 279 11.04 -1.51 -17.20
CA GLY A 279 9.84 -1.71 -18.02
C GLY A 279 9.95 -2.89 -18.98
N LEU A 280 11.11 -3.05 -19.63
CA LEU A 280 11.37 -4.21 -20.49
C LEU A 280 11.34 -5.53 -19.70
N VAL A 281 11.99 -5.60 -18.54
CA VAL A 281 11.98 -6.79 -17.68
C VAL A 281 10.57 -7.10 -17.18
N LEU A 282 9.81 -6.06 -16.77
CA LEU A 282 8.40 -6.21 -16.39
C LEU A 282 7.53 -6.68 -17.55
N GLY A 283 7.79 -6.21 -18.77
CA GLY A 283 7.12 -6.67 -19.99
C GLY A 283 7.34 -8.16 -20.26
N LEU A 284 8.57 -8.63 -20.12
CA LEU A 284 8.91 -10.05 -20.24
C LEU A 284 8.25 -10.90 -19.15
N LEU A 285 8.24 -10.41 -17.89
CA LEU A 285 7.53 -11.05 -16.78
C LEU A 285 6.01 -11.07 -17.03
N GLY A 286 5.42 -9.98 -17.53
CA GLY A 286 4.00 -9.91 -17.87
C GLY A 286 3.59 -10.90 -18.96
N VAL A 287 4.41 -11.09 -19.98
CA VAL A 287 4.19 -12.14 -21.00
C VAL A 287 4.25 -13.54 -20.38
N LEU A 288 5.18 -13.78 -19.46
CA LEU A 288 5.30 -15.05 -18.78
C LEU A 288 4.12 -15.34 -17.85
N GLY A 289 3.67 -14.34 -17.08
CA GLY A 289 2.62 -14.45 -16.06
C GLY A 289 1.20 -14.37 -16.62
N GLY A 290 1.02 -13.68 -17.75
CA GLY A 290 -0.28 -13.36 -18.33
C GLY A 290 -0.87 -12.06 -17.76
N SER A 291 -2.04 -11.64 -18.32
CA SER A 291 -2.70 -10.36 -18.01
C SER A 291 -2.96 -10.14 -16.52
N LEU A 292 -3.33 -11.18 -15.77
CA LEU A 292 -3.62 -11.10 -14.34
C LEU A 292 -2.39 -10.71 -13.48
N THR A 293 -1.18 -10.85 -14.01
CA THR A 293 0.02 -10.44 -13.28
C THR A 293 0.45 -9.00 -13.52
N LEU A 294 -0.27 -8.27 -14.38
CA LEU A 294 -0.07 -6.84 -14.63
C LEU A 294 -0.77 -5.98 -13.57
N PHE A 295 -0.61 -4.66 -13.66
CA PHE A 295 -1.29 -3.64 -12.87
C PHE A 295 -1.15 -3.79 -11.35
N LYS A 296 -1.96 -3.05 -10.60
CA LYS A 296 -1.98 -3.04 -9.14
C LYS A 296 -2.40 -4.38 -8.52
N GLY A 297 -3.26 -5.14 -9.20
CA GLY A 297 -3.66 -6.48 -8.77
C GLY A 297 -5.02 -6.57 -8.08
N LEU A 298 -5.75 -5.47 -7.87
CA LEU A 298 -7.03 -5.50 -7.15
C LEU A 298 -8.15 -6.16 -7.97
N ASP A 299 -8.34 -5.73 -9.21
CA ASP A 299 -9.36 -6.27 -10.09
C ASP A 299 -8.96 -7.65 -10.60
N GLU A 300 -7.68 -7.82 -10.89
CA GLU A 300 -7.07 -9.10 -11.28
C GLU A 300 -7.22 -10.16 -10.18
N MET A 301 -7.17 -9.76 -8.91
CA MET A 301 -7.41 -10.64 -7.77
C MET A 301 -8.88 -11.04 -7.65
N LYS A 302 -9.82 -10.12 -7.91
CA LYS A 302 -11.26 -10.43 -7.97
C LYS A 302 -11.55 -11.44 -9.07
N GLU A 303 -10.96 -11.26 -10.25
CA GLU A 303 -11.07 -12.21 -11.37
C GLU A 303 -10.47 -13.57 -11.00
N LEU A 304 -9.29 -13.58 -10.36
CA LEU A 304 -8.62 -14.79 -9.92
C LEU A 304 -9.50 -15.58 -8.92
N THR A 305 -10.11 -14.90 -7.96
CA THR A 305 -10.94 -15.52 -6.91
C THR A 305 -12.38 -15.82 -7.36
N ALA A 306 -12.88 -15.17 -8.39
CA ALA A 306 -14.20 -15.49 -8.96
C ALA A 306 -14.24 -16.88 -9.63
N ASN A 307 -13.09 -17.41 -10.02
CA ASN A 307 -12.98 -18.71 -10.68
C ASN A 307 -12.16 -19.72 -9.85
N ILE A 308 -12.53 -19.88 -8.58
CA ILE A 308 -11.90 -20.86 -7.66
C ILE A 308 -12.07 -22.27 -8.25
N GLY A 309 -10.96 -23.00 -8.42
CA GLY A 309 -10.93 -24.34 -9.00
C GLY A 309 -10.83 -24.36 -10.55
N GLY A 310 -10.92 -23.20 -11.23
CA GLY A 310 -10.67 -23.10 -12.66
C GLY A 310 -9.18 -23.01 -13.05
N TRP A 311 -8.31 -22.79 -12.06
CA TRP A 311 -6.88 -22.64 -12.26
C TRP A 311 -6.13 -23.91 -11.84
N SER A 312 -5.18 -24.33 -12.65
CA SER A 312 -4.26 -25.42 -12.25
C SER A 312 -3.25 -24.93 -11.21
N SER A 313 -2.75 -25.84 -10.36
CA SER A 313 -1.69 -25.51 -9.38
C SER A 313 -0.44 -24.91 -10.04
N GLY A 314 -0.12 -25.31 -11.27
CA GLY A 314 1.00 -24.75 -12.03
C GLY A 314 0.78 -23.31 -12.46
N GLU A 315 -0.44 -22.93 -12.86
CA GLU A 315 -0.80 -21.54 -13.20
C GLU A 315 -0.79 -20.66 -11.98
N LEU A 316 -1.35 -21.10 -10.86
CA LEU A 316 -1.35 -20.36 -9.59
C LEU A 316 0.07 -20.13 -9.07
N ALA A 317 0.92 -21.17 -9.11
CA ALA A 317 2.33 -21.04 -8.74
C ALA A 317 3.08 -20.07 -9.66
N LYS A 318 2.84 -20.15 -10.97
CA LYS A 318 3.41 -19.22 -11.95
C LYS A 318 3.00 -17.80 -11.68
N MET A 319 1.69 -17.51 -11.47
CA MET A 319 1.19 -16.17 -11.18
C MET A 319 1.80 -15.61 -9.88
N ALA A 320 1.83 -16.40 -8.80
CA ALA A 320 2.42 -15.98 -7.53
C ALA A 320 3.90 -15.61 -7.69
N VAL A 321 4.70 -16.46 -8.34
CA VAL A 321 6.13 -16.23 -8.55
C VAL A 321 6.39 -15.04 -9.48
N VAL A 322 5.68 -14.96 -10.60
CA VAL A 322 5.86 -13.86 -11.55
C VAL A 322 5.45 -12.53 -10.95
N LYS A 323 4.31 -12.46 -10.22
CA LYS A 323 3.88 -11.23 -9.55
C LYS A 323 4.86 -10.80 -8.45
N LEU A 324 5.42 -11.76 -7.70
CA LEU A 324 6.48 -11.48 -6.71
C LEU A 324 7.74 -10.90 -7.39
N ALA A 325 8.16 -11.49 -8.51
CA ALA A 325 9.30 -11.01 -9.28
C ALA A 325 9.02 -9.62 -9.89
N ALA A 326 7.80 -9.40 -10.39
CA ALA A 326 7.38 -8.11 -10.93
C ALA A 326 7.36 -7.02 -9.86
N LEU A 327 6.85 -7.31 -8.65
CA LEU A 327 6.92 -6.39 -7.51
C LEU A 327 8.38 -6.05 -7.16
N LEU A 328 9.26 -7.06 -7.08
CA LEU A 328 10.67 -6.89 -6.79
C LEU A 328 11.37 -5.98 -7.82
N VAL A 329 11.13 -6.23 -9.11
CA VAL A 329 11.71 -5.41 -10.19
C VAL A 329 11.15 -3.99 -10.16
N ALA A 330 9.84 -3.82 -10.05
CA ALA A 330 9.19 -2.52 -10.03
C ALA A 330 9.66 -1.65 -8.84
N ALA A 331 9.76 -2.24 -7.65
CA ALA A 331 10.28 -1.58 -6.45
C ALA A 331 11.78 -1.25 -6.54
N SER A 332 12.54 -1.97 -7.39
CA SER A 332 14.01 -1.83 -7.50
C SER A 332 14.46 -0.86 -8.57
N CYS A 333 13.64 -0.57 -9.58
CA CYS A 333 14.08 0.20 -10.76
C CYS A 333 13.54 1.64 -10.80
N GLY A 334 12.96 2.12 -9.67
CA GLY A 334 12.55 3.52 -9.51
C GLY A 334 11.15 3.86 -10.03
N PHE A 335 10.29 2.88 -10.32
CA PHE A 335 8.87 3.16 -10.56
C PHE A 335 8.18 3.65 -9.30
N VAL A 336 7.30 4.64 -9.48
CA VAL A 336 6.59 5.29 -8.38
C VAL A 336 5.29 4.55 -8.08
N GLY A 337 5.20 3.94 -6.89
CA GLY A 337 4.01 3.20 -6.48
C GLY A 337 4.17 2.52 -5.12
N GLY A 338 3.09 1.89 -4.66
CA GLY A 338 3.02 1.16 -3.40
C GLY A 338 3.15 -0.35 -3.57
N ARG A 339 3.46 -1.02 -2.47
CA ARG A 339 3.70 -2.48 -2.43
C ARG A 339 2.54 -3.29 -1.86
N ILE A 340 1.51 -2.63 -1.29
CA ILE A 340 0.44 -3.32 -0.56
C ILE A 340 -0.45 -4.13 -1.53
N PHE A 341 -1.02 -3.48 -2.54
CA PHE A 341 -1.93 -4.16 -3.47
C PHE A 341 -1.27 -5.33 -4.24
N PRO A 342 -0.07 -5.19 -4.81
CA PRO A 342 0.61 -6.35 -5.40
C PRO A 342 0.90 -7.47 -4.40
N ALA A 343 1.25 -7.14 -3.15
CA ALA A 343 1.46 -8.14 -2.10
C ALA A 343 0.17 -8.90 -1.76
N VAL A 344 -0.97 -8.21 -1.77
CA VAL A 344 -2.30 -8.84 -1.58
C VAL A 344 -2.59 -9.83 -2.72
N PHE A 345 -2.35 -9.46 -3.98
CA PHE A 345 -2.51 -10.39 -5.11
C PHE A 345 -1.59 -11.61 -4.98
N ILE A 346 -0.31 -11.39 -4.62
CA ILE A 346 0.65 -12.48 -4.40
C ILE A 346 0.14 -13.44 -3.32
N GLY A 347 -0.37 -12.89 -2.21
CA GLY A 347 -0.99 -13.66 -1.14
C GLY A 347 -2.22 -14.43 -1.63
N ALA A 348 -3.10 -13.81 -2.39
CA ALA A 348 -4.29 -14.48 -2.94
C ALA A 348 -3.93 -15.65 -3.87
N ALA A 349 -3.01 -15.43 -4.80
CA ALA A 349 -2.52 -16.48 -5.70
C ALA A 349 -1.83 -17.64 -4.94
N PHE A 350 -1.02 -17.32 -3.92
CA PHE A 350 -0.39 -18.32 -3.06
C PHE A 350 -1.40 -19.07 -2.21
N GLY A 351 -2.42 -18.39 -1.68
CA GLY A 351 -3.50 -19.02 -0.91
C GLY A 351 -4.33 -19.98 -1.76
N LEU A 352 -4.71 -19.58 -2.98
CA LEU A 352 -5.39 -20.48 -3.91
C LEU A 352 -4.50 -21.65 -4.34
N LEU A 353 -3.18 -21.44 -4.48
CA LEU A 353 -2.24 -22.55 -4.69
C LEU A 353 -2.25 -23.53 -3.52
N ALA A 354 -2.22 -23.03 -2.29
CA ALA A 354 -2.27 -23.89 -1.10
C ALA A 354 -3.58 -24.71 -1.06
N GLN A 355 -4.71 -24.08 -1.38
CA GLN A 355 -6.02 -24.75 -1.48
C GLN A 355 -6.05 -25.77 -2.64
N ALA A 356 -5.46 -25.46 -3.79
CA ALA A 356 -5.39 -26.41 -4.92
C ALA A 356 -4.50 -27.62 -4.63
N LEU A 357 -3.49 -27.48 -3.76
CA LEU A 357 -2.62 -28.57 -3.32
C LEU A 357 -3.22 -29.38 -2.17
N VAL A 358 -4.02 -28.74 -1.32
CA VAL A 358 -4.70 -29.33 -0.15
C VAL A 358 -6.18 -28.91 -0.20
N PRO A 359 -7.03 -29.63 -0.95
CA PRO A 359 -8.43 -29.24 -1.19
C PRO A 359 -9.31 -29.15 0.06
N GLU A 360 -8.86 -29.74 1.18
CA GLU A 360 -9.54 -29.69 2.46
C GLU A 360 -9.46 -28.30 3.12
N ILE A 361 -8.50 -27.45 2.72
CA ILE A 361 -8.38 -26.10 3.26
C ILE A 361 -9.49 -25.22 2.66
N HIS A 362 -10.28 -24.59 3.54
CA HIS A 362 -11.32 -23.67 3.11
C HIS A 362 -10.72 -22.48 2.32
N PRO A 363 -11.27 -22.08 1.15
CA PRO A 363 -10.68 -21.01 0.32
C PRO A 363 -10.46 -19.69 1.05
N ALA A 364 -11.42 -19.26 1.90
CA ALA A 364 -11.28 -18.04 2.69
C ALA A 364 -10.10 -18.13 3.67
N VAL A 365 -9.89 -19.31 4.31
CA VAL A 365 -8.76 -19.54 5.21
C VAL A 365 -7.44 -19.47 4.43
N ALA A 366 -7.37 -20.18 3.31
CA ALA A 366 -6.14 -20.21 2.49
C ALA A 366 -5.74 -18.81 1.99
N VAL A 367 -6.68 -18.09 1.37
CA VAL A 367 -6.41 -16.78 0.76
C VAL A 367 -6.08 -15.74 1.83
N SER A 368 -6.93 -15.58 2.86
CA SER A 368 -6.71 -14.54 3.87
C SER A 368 -5.43 -14.78 4.68
N SER A 369 -5.13 -16.05 5.02
CA SER A 369 -3.91 -16.38 5.75
C SER A 369 -2.64 -16.14 4.92
N ALA A 370 -2.69 -16.45 3.62
CA ALA A 370 -1.57 -16.18 2.74
C ALA A 370 -1.36 -14.68 2.53
N VAL A 371 -2.43 -13.90 2.38
CA VAL A 371 -2.34 -12.42 2.31
C VAL A 371 -1.73 -11.86 3.59
N LEU A 372 -2.16 -12.32 4.77
CA LEU A 372 -1.56 -11.95 6.05
C LEU A 372 -0.04 -12.20 6.04
N GLY A 373 0.39 -13.39 5.65
CA GLY A 373 1.80 -13.77 5.64
C GLY A 373 2.66 -12.92 4.70
N VAL A 374 2.22 -12.72 3.45
CA VAL A 374 2.95 -11.89 2.47
C VAL A 374 3.02 -10.43 2.92
N LEU A 375 1.92 -9.86 3.42
CA LEU A 375 1.91 -8.48 3.91
C LEU A 375 2.81 -8.30 5.12
N LEU A 376 2.79 -9.21 6.10
CA LEU A 376 3.72 -9.19 7.24
C LEU A 376 5.18 -9.22 6.78
N ALA A 377 5.50 -10.02 5.76
CA ALA A 377 6.85 -10.09 5.21
C ALA A 377 7.28 -8.79 4.52
N THR A 378 6.41 -8.18 3.74
CA THR A 378 6.75 -7.04 2.88
C THR A 378 6.63 -5.67 3.58
N THR A 379 5.72 -5.52 4.54
CA THR A 379 5.41 -4.21 5.15
C THR A 379 5.88 -4.08 6.60
N ARG A 380 6.02 -5.16 7.34
CA ARG A 380 6.23 -5.19 8.80
C ARG A 380 5.16 -4.45 9.60
N GLN A 381 4.01 -4.16 9.01
CA GLN A 381 2.88 -3.52 9.68
C GLN A 381 1.86 -4.57 10.10
N GLY A 382 1.88 -4.93 11.39
CA GLY A 382 1.06 -6.00 11.95
C GLY A 382 -0.43 -5.73 11.79
N TRP A 383 -0.87 -4.55 12.21
CA TRP A 383 -2.28 -4.17 12.15
C TRP A 383 -2.81 -4.00 10.73
N LEU A 384 -2.01 -3.39 9.83
CA LEU A 384 -2.38 -3.27 8.42
C LEU A 384 -2.58 -4.64 7.79
N SER A 385 -1.62 -5.55 7.99
CA SER A 385 -1.64 -6.89 7.43
C SER A 385 -2.85 -7.70 7.91
N LEU A 386 -3.11 -7.65 9.22
CA LEU A 386 -4.26 -8.32 9.82
C LEU A 386 -5.59 -7.76 9.32
N PHE A 387 -5.69 -6.42 9.26
CA PHE A 387 -6.90 -5.74 8.80
C PHE A 387 -7.21 -6.06 7.34
N VAL A 388 -6.22 -5.92 6.44
CA VAL A 388 -6.41 -6.20 5.01
C VAL A 388 -6.81 -7.65 4.78
N ALA A 389 -6.12 -8.60 5.43
CA ALA A 389 -6.44 -10.02 5.33
C ALA A 389 -7.87 -10.34 5.82
N ALA A 390 -8.33 -9.68 6.89
CA ALA A 390 -9.67 -9.90 7.44
C ALA A 390 -10.79 -9.32 6.56
N VAL A 391 -10.55 -8.12 5.97
CA VAL A 391 -11.55 -7.46 5.10
C VAL A 391 -11.81 -8.27 3.83
N LEU A 392 -10.77 -8.89 3.26
CA LEU A 392 -10.91 -9.71 2.05
C LEU A 392 -11.82 -10.92 2.22
N ALA A 393 -11.93 -11.47 3.44
CA ALA A 393 -12.79 -12.61 3.74
C ALA A 393 -14.22 -12.22 4.09
N SER A 394 -14.50 -10.94 4.35
CA SER A 394 -15.81 -10.40 4.77
C SER A 394 -16.49 -11.16 5.90
N SER A 395 -15.71 -11.84 6.76
CA SER A 395 -16.18 -12.69 7.85
C SER A 395 -15.54 -12.34 9.18
N PRO A 396 -16.32 -11.97 10.23
CA PRO A 396 -15.78 -11.71 11.56
C PRO A 396 -15.03 -12.92 12.17
N THR A 397 -15.44 -14.12 11.83
CA THR A 397 -14.84 -15.36 12.31
C THR A 397 -13.39 -15.51 11.84
N MET A 398 -13.11 -15.06 10.61
CA MET A 398 -11.75 -15.06 10.06
C MET A 398 -10.78 -14.20 10.86
N LEU A 399 -11.23 -13.09 11.44
CA LEU A 399 -10.36 -12.23 12.25
C LEU A 399 -9.74 -12.98 13.43
N SER A 400 -10.52 -13.84 14.10
CA SER A 400 -10.01 -14.64 15.23
C SER A 400 -8.93 -15.65 14.79
N LEU A 401 -9.14 -16.34 13.66
CA LEU A 401 -8.16 -17.26 13.09
C LEU A 401 -6.87 -16.51 12.68
N LEU A 402 -7.01 -15.36 12.01
CA LEU A 402 -5.90 -14.56 11.55
C LEU A 402 -5.09 -13.96 12.71
N CYS A 403 -5.76 -13.56 13.81
CA CYS A 403 -5.06 -13.13 15.02
C CYS A 403 -4.14 -14.22 15.58
N LEU A 404 -4.60 -15.47 15.60
CA LEU A 404 -3.77 -16.60 16.05
C LEU A 404 -2.70 -16.97 15.01
N ALA A 405 -3.04 -16.93 13.72
CA ALA A 405 -2.09 -17.21 12.64
C ALA A 405 -0.99 -16.15 12.52
N SER A 406 -1.26 -14.91 12.96
CA SER A 406 -0.25 -13.86 12.97
C SER A 406 0.95 -14.19 13.87
N LEU A 407 0.76 -14.97 14.94
CA LEU A 407 1.84 -15.32 15.86
C LEU A 407 3.00 -16.07 15.17
N PRO A 408 2.80 -17.26 14.58
CA PRO A 408 3.90 -17.94 13.92
C PRO A 408 4.41 -17.19 12.70
N ALA A 409 3.54 -16.52 11.92
CA ALA A 409 3.96 -15.71 10.78
C ALA A 409 4.84 -14.53 11.21
N TRP A 410 4.53 -13.87 12.34
CA TRP A 410 5.34 -12.79 12.91
C TRP A 410 6.70 -13.30 13.37
N LEU A 411 6.76 -14.47 14.02
CA LEU A 411 8.03 -15.08 14.40
C LEU A 411 8.92 -15.39 13.19
N VAL A 412 8.32 -15.77 12.06
CA VAL A 412 9.05 -15.97 10.80
C VAL A 412 9.68 -14.69 10.30
N VAL A 413 9.02 -13.55 10.43
CA VAL A 413 9.48 -12.29 9.83
C VAL A 413 10.31 -11.42 10.79
N THR A 414 10.18 -11.60 12.09
CA THR A 414 10.89 -10.79 13.11
C THR A 414 12.40 -10.83 12.92
N GLY A 415 13.03 -9.65 12.93
CA GLY A 415 14.49 -9.50 12.77
C GLY A 415 15.00 -9.82 11.35
N ARG A 416 14.13 -9.97 10.38
CA ARG A 416 14.49 -10.18 8.97
C ARG A 416 14.20 -8.90 8.15
N PRO A 417 14.82 -8.74 6.95
CA PRO A 417 14.59 -7.55 6.12
C PRO A 417 13.13 -7.41 5.69
N GLN A 418 12.66 -6.17 5.62
CA GLN A 418 11.40 -5.80 4.96
C GLN A 418 11.65 -5.34 3.51
N LEU A 419 10.58 -5.10 2.72
CA LEU A 419 10.70 -4.64 1.34
C LEU A 419 10.98 -3.13 1.28
N GLU A 420 12.05 -2.71 1.93
CA GLU A 420 12.46 -1.31 2.07
C GLU A 420 13.97 -1.22 2.34
N LEU A 421 14.60 -0.17 1.81
CA LEU A 421 16.02 0.11 1.99
C LEU A 421 16.18 1.39 2.83
N ASP A 422 17.28 1.47 3.56
CA ASP A 422 17.73 2.71 4.19
C ASP A 422 18.48 3.61 3.18
N GLU A 423 18.81 4.83 3.59
CA GLU A 423 19.56 5.80 2.76
C GLU A 423 20.94 5.28 2.28
N SER A 424 21.46 4.20 2.84
CA SER A 424 22.71 3.57 2.42
C SER A 424 22.49 2.46 1.38
N GLY A 425 21.22 2.13 1.06
CA GLY A 425 20.83 1.01 0.22
C GLY A 425 20.94 -0.35 0.92
N ALA A 426 21.02 -0.37 2.26
CA ALA A 426 20.95 -1.58 3.05
C ALA A 426 19.48 -1.92 3.40
N PRO A 427 19.15 -3.22 3.56
CA PRO A 427 17.79 -3.60 3.90
C PRO A 427 17.41 -3.12 5.30
N MET A 428 16.21 -2.55 5.43
CA MET A 428 15.61 -2.23 6.75
C MET A 428 15.09 -3.51 7.43
N HIS A 429 15.19 -3.55 8.78
CA HIS A 429 14.84 -4.71 9.61
C HIS A 429 13.70 -4.39 10.58
#